data_ed1ae856a81a8e0ffea2dcea47207d19
#
_entry.id   ed1ae856a81a8e0ffea2dcea47207d19
#
_cell.length_a   1.000
_cell.length_b   1.000
_cell.length_c   1.000
_cell.angle_alpha   90.00
_cell.angle_beta   90.00
_cell.angle_gamma   90.00
#
_symmetry.space_group_name_H-M   'P 1'
#
loop_
_entity.id
_entity.type
_entity.pdbx_description
1 polymer ?
#
loop_
_entity_poly.entity_id
_entity_poly.type
_entity_poly.pdbx_seq_one_letter_code
_entity_poly.pdbx_strand_id
1 'polypeptide(L)'
;MKIRCGYDISYFSSMPTPMQFLLSVHPSRERDLVTEQVMKTDPFLPARVVLDHFGNRLTRIMVPPGDLHLSADFVIEDSGLPDEVNWDAQEVPVDRLPDDVLIFLMGSRYADTDLLSDIAWSLFGGTPRGWARVQAIVDYVHNRIRFDYQLARSTRTASEGHQEQVGVCDQHLHECNLSLCPCLHRLSH
;
A
#
# COMPACT_ATOMS: atom_id res chain seq x y z
N MET A 1 -1.75 14.06 18.21
CA MET A 1 -3.23 14.01 18.31
C MET A 1 -3.70 12.59 18.52
N LYS A 2 -4.95 12.38 19.05
CA LYS A 2 -5.51 11.03 19.20
C LYS A 2 -6.49 10.76 18.08
N ILE A 3 -6.33 9.62 17.43
CA ILE A 3 -7.14 9.18 16.30
C ILE A 3 -7.86 7.91 16.72
N ARG A 4 -9.19 7.88 16.65
CA ARG A 4 -9.97 6.65 16.82
C ARG A 4 -10.04 5.94 15.48
N CYS A 5 -9.60 4.70 15.46
CA CYS A 5 -9.56 3.83 14.31
C CYS A 5 -10.33 2.56 14.57
N GLY A 6 -10.82 1.93 13.51
CA GLY A 6 -11.49 0.65 13.62
C GLY A 6 -12.07 0.20 12.30
N TYR A 7 -12.70 -0.95 12.33
CA TYR A 7 -13.43 -1.53 11.20
C TYR A 7 -14.59 -2.38 11.70
N ASP A 8 -15.55 -2.53 10.84
CA ASP A 8 -16.74 -3.35 11.01
C ASP A 8 -17.07 -3.94 9.63
N ILE A 9 -16.79 -5.25 9.45
CA ILE A 9 -16.80 -5.89 8.14
C ILE A 9 -17.53 -7.21 8.24
N SER A 10 -18.46 -7.47 7.33
CA SER A 10 -19.17 -8.74 7.22
C SER A 10 -18.82 -9.46 5.93
N TYR A 11 -18.63 -10.78 6.04
CA TYR A 11 -18.41 -11.69 4.93
C TYR A 11 -19.40 -12.84 5.01
N PHE A 12 -19.74 -13.37 3.85
CA PHE A 12 -20.44 -14.64 3.73
C PHE A 12 -19.54 -15.66 3.02
N SER A 13 -19.45 -16.85 3.59
CA SER A 13 -18.72 -17.98 2.99
C SER A 13 -19.66 -19.16 2.76
N SER A 14 -19.70 -19.71 1.54
CA SER A 14 -20.53 -20.87 1.21
C SER A 14 -19.88 -22.20 1.58
N MET A 15 -18.56 -22.20 1.86
CA MET A 15 -17.77 -23.38 2.21
C MET A 15 -16.67 -23.01 3.20
N PRO A 16 -16.04 -23.97 3.88
CA PRO A 16 -14.89 -23.69 4.72
C PRO A 16 -13.80 -22.98 3.92
N THR A 17 -13.46 -21.74 4.32
CA THR A 17 -12.57 -20.86 3.55
C THR A 17 -11.43 -20.37 4.42
N PRO A 18 -10.15 -20.62 4.04
CA PRO A 18 -9.03 -20.00 4.70
C PRO A 18 -8.95 -18.52 4.31
N MET A 19 -9.06 -17.62 5.29
CA MET A 19 -8.96 -16.18 5.08
C MET A 19 -7.70 -15.62 5.73
N GLN A 20 -7.16 -14.57 5.13
CA GLN A 20 -5.99 -13.82 5.61
C GLN A 20 -6.34 -12.34 5.67
N PHE A 21 -6.00 -11.70 6.79
CA PHE A 21 -6.33 -10.30 7.05
C PHE A 21 -5.09 -9.51 7.43
N LEU A 22 -4.89 -8.39 6.77
CA LEU A 22 -3.89 -7.37 7.08
C LEU A 22 -4.61 -6.14 7.67
N LEU A 23 -5.27 -6.32 8.81
CA LEU A 23 -6.11 -5.31 9.47
C LEU A 23 -5.52 -4.84 10.81
N SER A 24 -4.28 -5.23 11.11
CA SER A 24 -3.58 -4.82 12.32
C SER A 24 -2.67 -3.63 12.08
N VAL A 25 -2.51 -2.80 13.09
CA VAL A 25 -1.47 -1.75 13.10
C VAL A 25 -0.11 -2.40 12.92
N HIS A 26 0.73 -1.81 12.06
CA HIS A 26 2.09 -2.30 11.85
C HIS A 26 2.89 -2.27 13.17
N PRO A 27 3.73 -3.29 13.46
CA PRO A 27 4.47 -3.38 14.72
C PRO A 27 5.30 -2.13 15.08
N SER A 28 5.82 -1.40 14.09
CA SER A 28 6.56 -0.16 14.33
C SER A 28 5.73 0.96 15.00
N ARG A 29 4.40 0.91 14.86
CA ARG A 29 3.45 1.89 15.43
C ARG A 29 2.70 1.34 16.66
N GLU A 30 3.02 0.14 17.09
CA GLU A 30 2.34 -0.51 18.22
C GLU A 30 2.50 0.27 19.54
N ARG A 31 3.65 0.90 19.72
CA ARG A 31 3.95 1.78 20.87
C ARG A 31 3.06 3.03 20.94
N ASP A 32 2.45 3.41 19.82
CA ASP A 32 1.61 4.59 19.71
C ASP A 32 0.12 4.26 20.01
N LEU A 33 -0.21 2.98 20.24
CA LEU A 33 -1.55 2.56 20.64
C LEU A 33 -1.87 3.06 22.05
N VAL A 34 -2.95 3.84 22.17
CA VAL A 34 -3.50 4.30 23.45
C VAL A 34 -4.41 3.23 24.06
N THR A 35 -5.14 2.52 23.19
CA THR A 35 -5.95 1.35 23.57
C THR A 35 -5.53 0.15 22.73
N GLU A 36 -5.62 -1.03 23.30
CA GLU A 36 -5.25 -2.25 22.60
C GLU A 36 -6.11 -2.46 21.35
N GLN A 37 -5.48 -2.83 20.25
CA GLN A 37 -6.16 -3.26 19.04
C GLN A 37 -6.44 -4.75 19.10
N VAL A 38 -7.70 -5.13 19.30
CA VAL A 38 -8.15 -6.52 19.32
C VAL A 38 -9.13 -6.74 18.18
N MET A 39 -8.78 -7.64 17.24
CA MET A 39 -9.71 -8.11 16.22
C MET A 39 -10.70 -9.09 16.88
N LYS A 40 -11.98 -8.76 16.83
CA LYS A 40 -13.07 -9.61 17.28
C LYS A 40 -13.72 -10.29 16.09
N THR A 41 -14.12 -11.54 16.26
CA THR A 41 -14.86 -12.31 15.24
C THR A 41 -16.17 -12.83 15.82
N ASP A 42 -17.21 -12.77 15.02
CA ASP A 42 -18.49 -13.40 15.33
C ASP A 42 -18.91 -14.26 14.11
N PRO A 43 -19.02 -15.58 14.27
CA PRO A 43 -18.72 -16.36 15.46
C PRO A 43 -17.23 -16.27 15.89
N PHE A 44 -16.95 -16.50 17.18
CA PHE A 44 -15.57 -16.55 17.65
C PHE A 44 -14.79 -17.66 16.94
N LEU A 45 -13.68 -17.31 16.31
CA LEU A 45 -12.83 -18.23 15.56
C LEU A 45 -11.38 -18.12 16.06
N PRO A 46 -10.67 -19.26 16.23
CA PRO A 46 -9.26 -19.22 16.56
C PRO A 46 -8.45 -18.59 15.43
N ALA A 47 -7.64 -17.61 15.77
CA ALA A 47 -6.79 -16.89 14.84
C ALA A 47 -5.31 -17.22 15.07
N ARG A 48 -4.55 -17.35 13.99
CA ARG A 48 -3.09 -17.43 14.01
C ARG A 48 -2.51 -16.16 13.40
N VAL A 49 -1.65 -15.48 14.15
CA VAL A 49 -0.93 -14.29 13.67
C VAL A 49 0.50 -14.67 13.30
N VAL A 50 0.95 -14.21 12.13
CA VAL A 50 2.33 -14.35 11.65
C VAL A 50 2.78 -13.00 11.09
N LEU A 51 4.09 -12.78 11.00
CA LEU A 51 4.64 -11.63 10.29
C LEU A 51 4.87 -12.02 8.83
N ASP A 52 4.51 -11.14 7.93
CA ASP A 52 4.87 -11.26 6.51
C ASP A 52 6.29 -10.72 6.24
N HIS A 53 6.74 -10.74 4.99
CA HIS A 53 8.06 -10.24 4.60
C HIS A 53 8.22 -8.72 4.78
N PHE A 54 7.13 -7.99 4.89
CA PHE A 54 7.12 -6.53 5.12
C PHE A 54 7.00 -6.16 6.59
N GLY A 55 6.97 -7.17 7.48
CA GLY A 55 6.78 -6.97 8.90
C GLY A 55 5.32 -6.76 9.33
N ASN A 56 4.35 -6.88 8.42
CA ASN A 56 2.94 -6.74 8.77
C ASN A 56 2.44 -7.96 9.56
N ARG A 57 1.50 -7.71 10.48
CA ARG A 57 0.76 -8.77 11.17
C ARG A 57 -0.32 -9.34 10.26
N LEU A 58 -0.07 -10.53 9.74
CA LEU A 58 -1.01 -11.30 8.94
C LEU A 58 -1.81 -12.23 9.84
N THR A 59 -3.10 -11.97 10.01
CA THR A 59 -4.03 -12.81 10.78
C THR A 59 -4.67 -13.84 9.87
N ARG A 60 -4.55 -15.12 10.23
CA ARG A 60 -5.09 -16.25 9.46
C ARG A 60 -6.19 -16.94 10.26
N ILE A 61 -7.35 -17.14 9.62
CA ILE A 61 -8.53 -17.77 10.21
C ILE A 61 -9.10 -18.77 9.20
N MET A 62 -9.58 -19.91 9.71
CA MET A 62 -10.41 -20.83 8.93
C MET A 62 -11.87 -20.46 9.19
N VAL A 63 -12.55 -19.93 8.20
CA VAL A 63 -13.94 -19.48 8.29
C VAL A 63 -14.86 -20.63 7.89
N PRO A 64 -15.82 -21.05 8.77
CA PRO A 64 -16.83 -22.04 8.40
C PRO A 64 -17.83 -21.47 7.39
N PRO A 65 -18.69 -22.31 6.78
CA PRO A 65 -19.82 -21.81 6.00
C PRO A 65 -20.74 -20.95 6.86
N GLY A 66 -21.23 -19.85 6.29
CA GLY A 66 -22.11 -18.89 6.96
C GLY A 66 -21.54 -17.49 6.98
N ASP A 67 -22.13 -16.67 7.83
CA ASP A 67 -21.72 -15.28 8.03
C ASP A 67 -20.53 -15.19 8.99
N LEU A 68 -19.63 -14.29 8.69
CA LEU A 68 -18.51 -13.87 9.54
C LEU A 68 -18.56 -12.37 9.69
N HIS A 69 -18.58 -11.89 10.92
CA HIS A 69 -18.43 -10.49 11.25
C HIS A 69 -17.09 -10.24 11.91
N LEU A 70 -16.36 -9.23 11.44
CA LEU A 70 -15.07 -8.81 11.98
C LEU A 70 -15.17 -7.37 12.46
N SER A 71 -14.70 -7.10 13.65
CA SER A 71 -14.66 -5.73 14.17
C SER A 71 -13.41 -5.47 15.00
N ALA A 72 -12.98 -4.20 14.99
CA ALA A 72 -12.03 -3.65 15.95
C ALA A 72 -12.32 -2.17 16.17
N ASP A 73 -12.00 -1.68 17.36
CA ASP A 73 -12.10 -0.26 17.73
C ASP A 73 -10.97 0.05 18.69
N PHE A 74 -10.12 1.00 18.35
CA PHE A 74 -8.95 1.37 19.13
C PHE A 74 -8.58 2.83 18.90
N VAL A 75 -7.71 3.35 19.76
CA VAL A 75 -7.20 4.72 19.67
C VAL A 75 -5.68 4.66 19.53
N ILE A 76 -5.16 5.40 18.55
CA ILE A 76 -3.73 5.58 18.33
C ILE A 76 -3.35 7.04 18.50
N GLU A 77 -2.16 7.30 19.01
CA GLU A 77 -1.59 8.64 19.11
C GLU A 77 -0.68 8.92 17.90
N ASP A 78 -0.81 10.10 17.36
CA ASP A 78 0.01 10.60 16.26
C ASP A 78 0.47 12.03 16.55
N SER A 79 1.63 12.42 16.04
CA SER A 79 2.14 13.79 16.19
C SER A 79 1.20 14.83 15.56
N GLY A 80 0.55 14.46 14.46
CA GLY A 80 -0.23 15.35 13.61
C GLY A 80 0.62 16.34 12.83
N LEU A 81 1.95 16.17 12.85
CA LEU A 81 2.88 16.96 12.06
C LEU A 81 3.11 16.29 10.70
N PRO A 82 3.36 17.08 9.65
CA PRO A 82 3.81 16.53 8.37
C PRO A 82 5.11 15.75 8.54
N ASP A 83 5.31 14.75 7.69
CA ASP A 83 6.59 14.03 7.63
C ASP A 83 7.71 14.97 7.21
N GLU A 84 8.92 14.74 7.75
CA GLU A 84 10.09 15.48 7.38
C GLU A 84 10.49 15.17 5.92
N VAL A 85 10.68 16.20 5.13
CA VAL A 85 11.11 16.10 3.74
C VAL A 85 12.54 16.57 3.60
N ASN A 86 13.42 15.70 3.11
CA ASN A 86 14.76 16.06 2.71
C ASN A 86 14.79 16.39 1.21
N TRP A 87 14.69 17.68 0.90
CA TRP A 87 14.69 18.18 -0.49
C TRP A 87 15.99 17.91 -1.24
N ASP A 88 17.10 17.72 -0.52
CA ASP A 88 18.43 17.44 -1.06
C ASP A 88 18.72 15.93 -1.17
N ALA A 89 17.77 15.08 -0.83
CA ALA A 89 17.92 13.64 -0.91
C ALA A 89 18.25 13.19 -2.33
N GLN A 90 19.37 12.48 -2.45
CA GLN A 90 19.86 11.95 -3.71
C GLN A 90 19.32 10.54 -3.95
N GLU A 91 19.23 10.18 -5.22
CA GLU A 91 18.92 8.80 -5.62
C GLU A 91 20.07 7.87 -5.19
N VAL A 92 19.72 6.76 -4.55
CA VAL A 92 20.68 5.71 -4.22
C VAL A 92 20.80 4.78 -5.42
N PRO A 93 22.00 4.57 -5.97
CA PRO A 93 22.22 3.60 -7.05
C PRO A 93 21.77 2.18 -6.65
N VAL A 94 21.22 1.45 -7.61
CA VAL A 94 20.63 0.11 -7.36
C VAL A 94 21.64 -0.86 -6.75
N ASP A 95 22.91 -0.78 -7.16
CA ASP A 95 24.03 -1.58 -6.63
C ASP A 95 24.38 -1.29 -5.17
N ARG A 96 23.84 -0.22 -4.60
CA ARG A 96 24.03 0.20 -3.21
C ARG A 96 22.77 0.12 -2.35
N LEU A 97 21.66 -0.37 -2.94
CA LEU A 97 20.43 -0.56 -2.18
C LEU A 97 20.59 -1.71 -1.19
N PRO A 98 20.04 -1.60 0.02
CA PRO A 98 19.92 -2.72 0.94
C PRO A 98 19.13 -3.88 0.32
N ASP A 99 19.51 -5.12 0.62
CA ASP A 99 18.89 -6.31 0.02
C ASP A 99 17.38 -6.42 0.31
N ASP A 100 16.94 -5.95 1.46
CA ASP A 100 15.55 -5.98 1.91
C ASP A 100 14.63 -5.05 1.12
N VAL A 101 15.18 -4.04 0.42
CA VAL A 101 14.38 -3.12 -0.42
C VAL A 101 14.30 -3.54 -1.88
N LEU A 102 15.09 -4.52 -2.33
CA LEU A 102 15.11 -4.96 -3.73
C LEU A 102 13.76 -5.54 -4.19
N ILE A 103 12.99 -6.12 -3.27
CA ILE A 103 11.65 -6.62 -3.56
C ILE A 103 10.70 -5.53 -4.08
N PHE A 104 10.89 -4.28 -3.66
CA PHE A 104 10.07 -3.15 -4.10
C PHE A 104 10.37 -2.66 -5.52
N LEU A 105 11.47 -3.14 -6.12
CA LEU A 105 11.79 -2.89 -7.53
C LEU A 105 11.07 -3.83 -8.48
N MET A 106 10.41 -4.86 -7.96
CA MET A 106 9.72 -5.85 -8.78
C MET A 106 8.29 -5.40 -9.08
N GLY A 107 7.84 -5.63 -10.30
CA GLY A 107 6.44 -5.47 -10.66
C GLY A 107 5.52 -6.43 -9.89
N SER A 108 4.27 -6.07 -9.77
CA SER A 108 3.23 -6.92 -9.18
C SER A 108 2.01 -6.98 -10.11
N ARG A 109 1.02 -7.79 -9.75
CA ARG A 109 -0.23 -7.84 -10.52
C ARG A 109 -0.90 -6.46 -10.69
N TYR A 110 -0.84 -5.64 -9.66
CA TYR A 110 -1.48 -4.32 -9.68
C TYR A 110 -0.51 -3.22 -10.12
N ALA A 111 0.79 -3.48 -9.93
CA ALA A 111 1.89 -2.63 -10.34
C ALA A 111 2.54 -3.25 -11.59
N ASP A 112 1.88 -3.10 -12.73
CA ASP A 112 2.25 -3.64 -14.04
C ASP A 112 3.32 -2.76 -14.70
N THR A 113 4.54 -2.81 -14.13
CA THR A 113 5.70 -1.97 -14.48
C THR A 113 6.07 -2.04 -15.95
N ASP A 114 5.92 -3.20 -16.58
CA ASP A 114 6.21 -3.45 -17.99
C ASP A 114 5.35 -2.59 -18.93
N LEU A 115 4.11 -2.28 -18.54
CA LEU A 115 3.21 -1.46 -19.35
C LEU A 115 3.42 0.05 -19.15
N LEU A 116 3.95 0.47 -18.01
CA LEU A 116 4.14 1.87 -17.68
C LEU A 116 5.60 2.37 -17.80
N SER A 117 6.58 1.48 -17.95
CA SER A 117 7.99 1.84 -17.98
C SER A 117 8.33 2.91 -19.03
N ASP A 118 7.86 2.74 -20.26
CA ASP A 118 8.18 3.68 -21.35
C ASP A 118 7.49 5.03 -21.15
N ILE A 119 6.27 5.02 -20.62
CA ILE A 119 5.52 6.24 -20.27
C ILE A 119 6.24 6.98 -19.15
N ALA A 120 6.56 6.28 -18.06
CA ALA A 120 7.26 6.87 -16.91
C ALA A 120 8.62 7.46 -17.32
N TRP A 121 9.36 6.75 -18.16
CA TRP A 121 10.63 7.25 -18.67
C TRP A 121 10.48 8.50 -19.56
N SER A 122 9.48 8.51 -20.44
CA SER A 122 9.22 9.68 -21.30
C SER A 122 8.83 10.93 -20.49
N LEU A 123 8.10 10.74 -19.39
CA LEU A 123 7.64 11.83 -18.54
C LEU A 123 8.73 12.32 -17.56
N PHE A 124 9.47 11.41 -16.93
CA PHE A 124 10.32 11.73 -15.79
C PHE A 124 11.81 11.46 -16.02
N GLY A 125 12.21 10.85 -17.15
CA GLY A 125 13.61 10.55 -17.42
C GLY A 125 14.51 11.78 -17.47
N GLY A 126 13.97 12.94 -17.89
CA GLY A 126 14.68 14.23 -17.91
C GLY A 126 14.63 15.04 -16.61
N THR A 127 13.86 14.58 -15.59
CA THR A 127 13.80 15.30 -14.30
C THR A 127 15.08 15.08 -13.49
N PRO A 128 15.52 16.05 -12.64
CA PRO A 128 16.63 15.84 -11.72
C PRO A 128 16.39 14.59 -10.85
N ARG A 129 17.45 13.82 -10.63
CA ARG A 129 17.40 12.61 -9.78
C ARG A 129 17.20 12.98 -8.32
N GLY A 130 16.78 11.98 -7.53
CA GLY A 130 16.53 12.15 -6.11
C GLY A 130 15.13 12.70 -5.83
N TRP A 131 14.97 13.48 -4.76
CA TRP A 131 13.66 13.94 -4.29
C TRP A 131 12.87 14.72 -5.35
N ALA A 132 13.55 15.53 -6.17
CA ALA A 132 12.89 16.31 -7.23
C ALA A 132 12.12 15.41 -8.22
N ARG A 133 12.66 14.24 -8.56
CA ARG A 133 11.97 13.27 -9.40
C ARG A 133 10.76 12.64 -8.69
N VAL A 134 10.91 12.29 -7.41
CA VAL A 134 9.80 11.79 -6.58
C VAL A 134 8.66 12.79 -6.56
N GLN A 135 8.96 14.06 -6.29
CA GLN A 135 7.96 15.12 -6.25
C GLN A 135 7.26 15.31 -7.59
N ALA A 136 8.01 15.31 -8.69
CA ALA A 136 7.43 15.43 -10.03
C ALA A 136 6.46 14.27 -10.36
N ILE A 137 6.78 13.05 -9.92
CA ILE A 137 5.90 11.88 -10.08
C ILE A 137 4.64 12.03 -9.22
N VAL A 138 4.79 12.40 -7.95
CA VAL A 138 3.65 12.61 -7.04
C VAL A 138 2.72 13.69 -7.59
N ASP A 139 3.26 14.82 -8.01
CA ASP A 139 2.47 15.93 -8.57
C ASP A 139 1.74 15.52 -9.85
N TYR A 140 2.40 14.75 -10.72
CA TYR A 140 1.79 14.25 -11.93
C TYR A 140 0.62 13.32 -11.63
N VAL A 141 0.81 12.33 -10.75
CA VAL A 141 -0.24 11.36 -10.38
C VAL A 141 -1.41 12.09 -9.71
N HIS A 142 -1.12 12.99 -8.77
CA HIS A 142 -2.14 13.77 -8.09
C HIS A 142 -3.02 14.60 -9.04
N ASN A 143 -2.41 15.22 -10.05
CA ASN A 143 -3.13 16.05 -11.02
C ASN A 143 -3.82 15.22 -12.11
N ARG A 144 -3.34 14.00 -12.39
CA ARG A 144 -3.87 13.15 -13.45
C ARG A 144 -5.00 12.25 -12.99
N ILE A 145 -4.88 11.64 -11.80
CA ILE A 145 -5.83 10.64 -11.32
C ILE A 145 -6.90 11.31 -10.47
N ARG A 146 -8.14 11.30 -10.95
CA ARG A 146 -9.29 11.75 -10.18
C ARG A 146 -9.70 10.66 -9.19
N PHE A 147 -9.81 11.03 -7.93
CA PHE A 147 -10.32 10.14 -6.90
C PHE A 147 -11.83 9.93 -7.04
N ASP A 148 -12.26 8.67 -7.22
CA ASP A 148 -13.68 8.33 -7.34
C ASP A 148 -13.97 6.94 -6.79
N TYR A 149 -14.55 6.90 -5.59
CA TYR A 149 -14.86 5.65 -4.90
C TYR A 149 -15.96 4.83 -5.61
N GLN A 150 -16.86 5.47 -6.34
CA GLN A 150 -17.95 4.76 -7.04
C GLN A 150 -17.41 3.93 -8.23
N LEU A 151 -16.26 4.30 -8.74
CA LEU A 151 -15.57 3.58 -9.79
C LEU A 151 -14.50 2.60 -9.26
N ALA A 152 -14.49 2.35 -7.95
CA ALA A 152 -13.57 1.39 -7.34
C ALA A 152 -13.80 -0.02 -7.90
N ARG A 153 -12.71 -0.69 -8.27
CA ARG A 153 -12.72 -2.11 -8.63
C ARG A 153 -11.43 -2.78 -8.18
N SER A 154 -11.56 -3.92 -7.53
CA SER A 154 -10.44 -4.66 -6.94
C SER A 154 -9.44 -5.24 -7.96
N THR A 155 -9.78 -5.23 -9.24
CA THR A 155 -8.94 -5.77 -10.33
C THR A 155 -8.20 -4.70 -11.11
N ARG A 156 -8.45 -3.40 -10.87
CA ARG A 156 -7.81 -2.31 -11.62
C ARG A 156 -6.32 -2.32 -11.36
N THR A 157 -5.54 -2.30 -12.45
CA THR A 157 -4.09 -2.15 -12.40
C THR A 157 -3.69 -0.67 -12.47
N ALA A 158 -2.42 -0.37 -12.26
CA ALA A 158 -1.94 1.00 -12.34
C ALA A 158 -1.97 1.53 -13.79
N SER A 159 -1.68 0.70 -14.79
CA SER A 159 -1.80 1.10 -16.20
C SER A 159 -3.24 1.43 -16.60
N GLU A 160 -4.21 0.65 -16.12
CA GLU A 160 -5.63 0.96 -16.31
C GLU A 160 -6.02 2.27 -15.61
N GLY A 161 -5.57 2.48 -14.36
CA GLY A 161 -5.79 3.73 -13.63
C GLY A 161 -5.22 4.93 -14.39
N HIS A 162 -4.01 4.80 -14.92
CA HIS A 162 -3.37 5.82 -15.74
C HIS A 162 -4.17 6.15 -17.01
N GLN A 163 -4.68 5.14 -17.72
CA GLN A 163 -5.48 5.32 -18.94
C GLN A 163 -6.85 5.94 -18.65
N GLU A 164 -7.53 5.44 -17.62
CA GLU A 164 -8.87 5.89 -17.22
C GLU A 164 -8.85 7.23 -16.49
N GLN A 165 -7.71 7.66 -15.98
CA GLN A 165 -7.53 8.87 -15.16
C GLN A 165 -8.42 8.89 -13.91
N VAL A 166 -8.74 7.72 -13.39
CA VAL A 166 -9.57 7.52 -12.22
C VAL A 166 -8.98 6.44 -11.34
N GLY A 167 -8.97 6.65 -10.06
CA GLY A 167 -8.52 5.66 -9.08
C GLY A 167 -9.09 5.90 -7.70
N VAL A 168 -8.78 5.00 -6.79
CA VAL A 168 -8.94 5.15 -5.35
C VAL A 168 -7.55 5.13 -4.70
N CYS A 169 -7.46 5.21 -3.37
CA CYS A 169 -6.20 5.34 -2.64
C CYS A 169 -5.10 4.36 -3.12
N ASP A 170 -5.47 3.09 -3.31
CA ASP A 170 -4.51 2.05 -3.71
C ASP A 170 -3.91 2.31 -5.10
N GLN A 171 -4.72 2.74 -6.07
CA GLN A 171 -4.24 3.01 -7.41
C GLN A 171 -3.30 4.21 -7.47
N HIS A 172 -3.57 5.26 -6.71
CA HIS A 172 -2.65 6.40 -6.60
C HIS A 172 -1.28 5.97 -6.09
N LEU A 173 -1.27 5.16 -5.03
CA LEU A 173 -0.02 4.66 -4.44
C LEU A 173 0.73 3.75 -5.41
N HIS A 174 0.03 2.85 -6.09
CA HIS A 174 0.62 1.94 -7.07
C HIS A 174 1.22 2.69 -8.26
N GLU A 175 0.55 3.72 -8.77
CA GLU A 175 1.05 4.51 -9.89
C GLU A 175 2.29 5.33 -9.51
N CYS A 176 2.35 5.88 -8.31
CA CYS A 176 3.55 6.53 -7.78
C CYS A 176 4.72 5.54 -7.71
N ASN A 177 4.51 4.36 -7.15
CA ASN A 177 5.54 3.33 -7.05
C ASN A 177 6.03 2.86 -8.42
N LEU A 178 5.12 2.67 -9.37
CA LEU A 178 5.44 2.26 -10.74
C LEU A 178 6.27 3.28 -11.49
N SER A 179 5.95 4.55 -11.33
CA SER A 179 6.70 5.62 -11.98
C SER A 179 8.10 5.78 -11.41
N LEU A 180 8.32 5.37 -10.16
CA LEU A 180 9.65 5.34 -9.53
C LEU A 180 10.48 4.13 -9.99
N CYS A 181 9.88 2.95 -10.03
CA CYS A 181 10.55 1.68 -10.32
C CYS A 181 11.26 1.63 -11.69
N PRO A 182 10.64 2.00 -12.82
CA PRO A 182 11.30 2.00 -14.13
C PRO A 182 12.44 3.01 -14.25
N CYS A 183 12.29 4.16 -13.57
CA CYS A 183 13.34 5.17 -13.56
C CYS A 183 14.60 4.68 -12.83
N LEU A 184 14.46 3.76 -11.88
CA LEU A 184 15.58 3.11 -11.19
C LEU A 184 16.17 1.97 -12.01
N HIS A 185 15.34 1.18 -12.71
CA HIS A 185 15.77 -0.04 -13.42
C HIS A 185 16.60 0.22 -14.69
N ARG A 186 16.32 1.31 -15.46
CA ARG A 186 17.07 1.66 -16.67
C ARG A 186 18.44 2.31 -16.41
N LEU A 187 18.82 2.50 -15.17
CA LEU A 187 20.12 3.08 -14.81
C LEU A 187 21.23 2.04 -14.68
N SER A 188 20.91 0.75 -14.83
CA SER A 188 21.85 -0.38 -14.75
C SER A 188 22.32 -0.90 -16.11
N HIS A 189 22.01 -0.20 -17.23
CA HIS A 189 22.47 -0.53 -18.59
C HIS A 189 23.22 0.61 -19.24
#